data_8cc2cf4b361e86008834fadc24db8cdb
#
_entry.id   8cc2cf4b361e86008834fadc24db8cdb
#
_cell.length_a   1.000
_cell.length_b   1.000
_cell.length_c   1.000
_cell.angle_alpha   90.00
_cell.angle_beta   90.00
_cell.angle_gamma   90.00
#
_symmetry.space_group_name_H-M   'P 1'
#
loop_
_entity.id
_entity.type
_entity.pdbx_description
1 polymer ?
#
loop_
_entity_poly.entity_id
_entity_poly.type
_entity_poly.pdbx_seq_one_letter_code
_entity_poly.pdbx_strand_id
1 'polypeptide(L)'
;GFFGVFIFFLLRLYQLLISPQDVFISLAGGLSIDIFALFSLGAMFLLAGWFWYKLMDWSNDTFEVTGDQIIDIDRKPFGTESRNAAQLENILGTKYERRGLLGNIFNFGHVYITVGGNKLIFEDVLDPASVQSDIDRRRDARVVKKNQAAVAAERERMAEWLATYHKSSEEFKREEENKRNQNNGSA
;
A
#
# COMPACT_ATOMS: atom_id res chain seq x y z
N GLY A 1 -6.49 13.29 -25.73
CA GLY A 1 -5.49 14.17 -26.37
C GLY A 1 -4.59 13.45 -27.35
N PHE A 2 -3.85 12.41 -26.95
CA PHE A 2 -2.87 11.72 -27.82
C PHE A 2 -3.47 11.18 -29.14
N PHE A 3 -4.61 10.51 -29.07
CA PHE A 3 -5.29 9.95 -30.25
C PHE A 3 -5.68 11.02 -31.28
N GLY A 4 -6.16 12.18 -30.82
CA GLY A 4 -6.54 13.27 -31.73
C GLY A 4 -5.34 13.86 -32.47
N VAL A 5 -4.22 14.09 -31.75
CA VAL A 5 -2.98 14.60 -32.37
C VAL A 5 -2.35 13.55 -33.29
N PHE A 6 -2.41 12.28 -32.93
CA PHE A 6 -1.90 11.19 -33.78
C PHE A 6 -2.73 11.06 -35.09
N ILE A 7 -4.05 11.10 -35.01
CA ILE A 7 -4.93 11.07 -36.20
C ILE A 7 -4.66 12.28 -37.06
N PHE A 8 -4.57 13.50 -36.48
CA PHE A 8 -4.25 14.70 -37.23
C PHE A 8 -2.89 14.59 -37.95
N PHE A 9 -1.87 14.06 -37.27
CA PHE A 9 -0.56 13.80 -37.89
C PHE A 9 -0.64 12.81 -39.04
N LEU A 10 -1.39 11.71 -38.91
CA LEU A 10 -1.58 10.74 -39.98
C LEU A 10 -2.31 11.34 -41.18
N LEU A 11 -3.36 12.12 -40.96
CA LEU A 11 -4.09 12.84 -42.05
C LEU A 11 -3.17 13.82 -42.74
N ARG A 12 -2.33 14.54 -42.01
CA ARG A 12 -1.38 15.47 -42.58
C ARG A 12 -0.30 14.80 -43.40
N LEU A 13 0.22 13.66 -42.91
CA LEU A 13 1.16 12.81 -43.64
C LEU A 13 0.54 12.28 -44.94
N TYR A 14 -0.73 11.88 -44.90
CA TYR A 14 -1.48 11.43 -46.06
C TYR A 14 -1.65 12.56 -47.13
N GLN A 15 -1.98 13.79 -46.69
CA GLN A 15 -2.03 14.94 -47.57
C GLN A 15 -0.68 15.24 -48.21
N LEU A 16 0.41 15.14 -47.46
CA LEU A 16 1.76 15.35 -47.95
C LEU A 16 2.15 14.34 -49.06
N LEU A 17 1.65 13.11 -48.98
CA LEU A 17 1.89 12.06 -49.98
C LEU A 17 1.09 12.28 -51.28
N ILE A 18 -0.12 12.85 -51.19
CA ILE A 18 -1.01 13.01 -52.38
C ILE A 18 -0.85 14.37 -53.05
N SER A 19 -0.63 15.43 -52.29
CA SER A 19 -0.56 16.80 -52.82
C SER A 19 0.57 17.60 -52.18
N PRO A 20 1.84 17.28 -52.44
CA PRO A 20 2.96 17.92 -51.77
C PRO A 20 3.11 19.41 -52.03
N GLN A 21 2.55 19.95 -53.14
CA GLN A 21 2.75 21.33 -53.53
C GLN A 21 1.94 22.36 -52.72
N ASP A 22 0.84 21.96 -52.10
CA ASP A 22 -0.06 22.86 -51.38
C ASP A 22 0.28 23.04 -49.89
N VAL A 23 1.24 22.30 -49.39
CA VAL A 23 1.49 22.10 -47.95
C VAL A 23 2.78 22.75 -47.49
N PHE A 24 3.70 23.05 -48.44
CA PHE A 24 5.04 23.52 -48.07
C PHE A 24 5.18 25.04 -48.08
N ILE A 25 5.73 25.60 -47.00
CA ILE A 25 6.23 26.98 -46.98
C ILE A 25 7.69 26.92 -47.42
N SER A 26 8.02 27.56 -48.56
CA SER A 26 9.41 27.66 -48.98
C SER A 26 10.18 28.63 -48.08
N LEU A 27 11.14 28.14 -47.33
CA LEU A 27 12.13 28.97 -46.65
C LEU A 27 13.21 29.44 -47.64
N ALA A 28 13.74 30.65 -47.43
CA ALA A 28 14.87 31.16 -48.18
C ALA A 28 16.06 30.20 -48.04
N GLY A 29 16.35 29.42 -49.11
CA GLY A 29 17.36 28.37 -49.12
C GLY A 29 16.93 27.02 -49.69
N GLY A 30 15.69 26.95 -50.26
CA GLY A 30 15.22 25.76 -50.98
C GLY A 30 14.68 24.59 -50.13
N LEU A 31 14.62 24.73 -48.82
CA LEU A 31 13.99 23.77 -47.92
C LEU A 31 12.48 24.10 -47.78
N SER A 32 11.63 23.18 -48.21
CA SER A 32 10.19 23.29 -48.01
C SER A 32 9.81 22.51 -46.76
N ILE A 33 9.26 23.21 -45.74
CA ILE A 33 8.87 22.59 -44.47
C ILE A 33 7.37 22.82 -44.27
N ASP A 34 6.66 21.74 -43.94
CA ASP A 34 5.29 21.83 -43.47
C ASP A 34 5.29 22.20 -41.96
N ILE A 35 4.97 23.47 -41.68
CA ILE A 35 4.91 23.99 -40.32
C ILE A 35 3.88 23.24 -39.44
N PHE A 36 2.77 22.80 -40.02
CA PHE A 36 1.75 22.04 -39.29
C PHE A 36 2.23 20.60 -38.98
N ALA A 37 2.97 19.98 -39.92
CA ALA A 37 3.57 18.68 -39.66
C ALA A 37 4.63 18.78 -38.58
N LEU A 38 5.47 19.83 -38.58
CA LEU A 38 6.46 20.08 -37.55
C LEU A 38 5.82 20.33 -36.19
N PHE A 39 4.76 21.13 -36.13
CA PHE A 39 4.02 21.39 -34.90
C PHE A 39 3.36 20.10 -34.34
N SER A 40 2.71 19.30 -35.20
CA SER A 40 2.08 18.05 -34.80
C SER A 40 3.10 17.03 -34.34
N LEU A 41 4.28 16.97 -34.96
CA LEU A 41 5.41 16.13 -34.50
C LEU A 41 5.90 16.56 -33.12
N GLY A 42 6.09 17.86 -32.89
CA GLY A 42 6.46 18.41 -31.59
C GLY A 42 5.43 18.09 -30.52
N ALA A 43 4.15 18.27 -30.80
CA ALA A 43 3.05 17.93 -29.90
C ALA A 43 3.02 16.42 -29.59
N MET A 44 3.30 15.57 -30.57
CA MET A 44 3.38 14.12 -30.40
C MET A 44 4.54 13.74 -29.47
N PHE A 45 5.71 14.36 -29.61
CA PHE A 45 6.85 14.14 -28.70
C PHE A 45 6.55 14.57 -27.28
N LEU A 46 5.91 15.70 -27.08
CA LEU A 46 5.50 16.17 -25.75
C LEU A 46 4.50 15.22 -25.09
N LEU A 47 3.50 14.77 -25.85
CA LEU A 47 2.51 13.82 -25.35
C LEU A 47 3.12 12.43 -25.07
N ALA A 48 4.05 11.98 -25.90
CA ALA A 48 4.77 10.73 -25.69
C ALA A 48 5.68 10.82 -24.44
N GLY A 49 6.37 11.93 -24.25
CA GLY A 49 7.17 12.19 -23.04
C GLY A 49 6.31 12.23 -21.77
N TRP A 50 5.15 12.90 -21.84
CA TRP A 50 4.20 12.93 -20.74
C TRP A 50 3.61 11.54 -20.44
N PHE A 51 3.29 10.77 -21.47
CA PHE A 51 2.82 9.38 -21.33
C PHE A 51 3.89 8.49 -20.72
N TRP A 52 5.15 8.63 -21.19
CA TRP A 52 6.29 7.89 -20.64
C TRP A 52 6.55 8.24 -19.17
N TYR A 53 6.45 9.52 -18.82
CA TYR A 53 6.54 9.97 -17.43
C TYR A 53 5.46 9.31 -16.55
N LYS A 54 4.20 9.31 -17.03
CA LYS A 54 3.09 8.65 -16.32
C LYS A 54 3.28 7.14 -16.19
N LEU A 55 3.86 6.50 -17.19
CA LEU A 55 4.15 5.07 -17.14
C LEU A 55 5.26 4.76 -16.11
N MET A 56 6.29 5.59 -16.02
CA MET A 56 7.34 5.48 -15.01
C MET A 56 6.80 5.74 -13.61
N ASP A 57 5.94 6.72 -13.44
CA ASP A 57 5.27 7.04 -12.17
C ASP A 57 4.53 5.81 -11.64
N TRP A 58 3.67 5.23 -12.48
CA TRP A 58 2.92 4.02 -12.14
C TRP A 58 3.81 2.79 -11.86
N SER A 59 4.93 2.64 -12.58
CA SER A 59 5.83 1.50 -12.41
C SER A 59 6.68 1.56 -11.14
N ASN A 60 6.76 2.71 -10.46
CA ASN A 60 7.59 2.92 -9.29
C ASN A 60 6.85 2.74 -7.95
N ASP A 61 5.53 2.65 -7.98
CA ASP A 61 4.74 2.40 -6.79
C ASP A 61 4.89 0.93 -6.37
N THR A 62 5.37 0.70 -5.17
CA THR A 62 5.64 -0.64 -4.65
C THR A 62 4.96 -0.82 -3.30
N PHE A 63 4.18 -1.89 -3.20
CA PHE A 63 3.53 -2.30 -1.96
C PHE A 63 4.24 -3.53 -1.40
N GLU A 64 4.60 -3.48 -0.14
CA GLU A 64 5.21 -4.61 0.55
C GLU A 64 4.37 -5.01 1.75
N VAL A 65 3.93 -6.27 1.77
CA VAL A 65 3.19 -6.86 2.90
C VAL A 65 4.12 -7.84 3.60
N THR A 66 4.68 -7.40 4.70
CA THR A 66 5.54 -8.22 5.57
C THR A 66 4.70 -9.00 6.60
N GLY A 67 5.31 -9.84 7.40
CA GLY A 67 4.62 -10.59 8.47
C GLY A 67 4.04 -9.73 9.59
N ASP A 68 4.56 -8.52 9.79
CA ASP A 68 4.22 -7.64 10.89
C ASP A 68 3.60 -6.31 10.45
N GLN A 69 3.92 -5.84 9.25
CA GLN A 69 3.54 -4.51 8.77
C GLN A 69 3.27 -4.49 7.27
N ILE A 70 2.48 -3.52 6.88
CA ILE A 70 2.26 -3.12 5.49
C ILE A 70 3.06 -1.85 5.25
N ILE A 71 3.79 -1.82 4.15
CA ILE A 71 4.59 -0.68 3.73
C ILE A 71 4.12 -0.25 2.35
N ASP A 72 3.73 0.99 2.25
CA ASP A 72 3.39 1.68 1.01
C ASP A 72 4.56 2.61 0.66
N ILE A 73 5.17 2.39 -0.49
CA ILE A 73 6.33 3.14 -0.97
C ILE A 73 5.93 3.83 -2.27
N ASP A 74 5.59 5.11 -2.18
CA ASP A 74 5.31 5.98 -3.32
C ASP A 74 6.61 6.70 -3.72
N ARG A 75 7.13 6.38 -4.91
CA ARG A 75 8.35 6.97 -5.47
C ARG A 75 8.02 7.75 -6.73
N LYS A 76 8.12 9.07 -6.65
CA LYS A 76 7.99 9.92 -7.83
C LYS A 76 9.31 10.00 -8.61
N PRO A 77 9.32 9.82 -9.94
CA PRO A 77 10.54 9.73 -10.75
C PRO A 77 11.50 10.91 -10.61
N PHE A 78 10.99 12.10 -10.28
CA PHE A 78 11.78 13.33 -10.08
C PHE A 78 11.41 14.07 -8.79
N GLY A 79 10.88 13.36 -7.81
CA GLY A 79 10.31 14.00 -6.63
C GLY A 79 10.65 13.30 -5.32
N THR A 80 9.73 13.42 -4.39
CA THR A 80 9.85 12.94 -3.02
C THR A 80 9.50 11.44 -2.95
N GLU A 81 10.26 10.68 -2.19
CA GLU A 81 9.87 9.34 -1.75
C GLU A 81 9.03 9.48 -0.48
N SER A 82 7.84 8.93 -0.47
CA SER A 82 6.99 8.81 0.70
C SER A 82 6.90 7.35 1.10
N ARG A 83 7.11 7.07 2.38
CA ARG A 83 7.02 5.72 2.92
C ARG A 83 6.07 5.70 4.09
N ASN A 84 4.92 5.05 3.89
CA ASN A 84 3.91 4.87 4.91
C ASN A 84 3.95 3.42 5.39
N ALA A 85 4.12 3.21 6.69
CA ALA A 85 4.11 1.88 7.28
C ALA A 85 3.00 1.77 8.32
N ALA A 86 2.27 0.65 8.29
CA ALA A 86 1.23 0.36 9.26
C ALA A 86 1.36 -1.08 9.77
N GLN A 87 1.20 -1.25 11.07
CA GLN A 87 1.20 -2.58 11.69
C GLN A 87 -0.09 -3.33 11.34
N LEU A 88 0.05 -4.60 10.95
CA LEU A 88 -1.08 -5.46 10.59
C LEU A 88 -2.13 -5.58 11.70
N GLU A 89 -1.71 -5.58 12.95
CA GLU A 89 -2.61 -5.69 14.10
C GLU A 89 -3.50 -4.45 14.33
N ASN A 90 -3.10 -3.30 13.77
CA ASN A 90 -3.84 -2.03 13.89
C ASN A 90 -4.82 -1.81 12.73
N ILE A 91 -4.91 -2.75 11.78
CA ILE A 91 -5.86 -2.69 10.68
C ILE A 91 -7.26 -2.93 11.20
N LEU A 92 -8.13 -1.93 11.02
CA LEU A 92 -9.55 -1.99 11.41
C LEU A 92 -10.40 -2.65 10.33
N GLY A 93 -10.02 -2.50 9.07
CA GLY A 93 -10.72 -3.09 7.94
C GLY A 93 -10.02 -2.85 6.62
N THR A 94 -10.35 -3.72 5.66
CA THR A 94 -9.88 -3.65 4.28
C THR A 94 -11.08 -3.61 3.33
N LYS A 95 -10.94 -2.88 2.21
CA LYS A 95 -11.93 -2.81 1.15
C LYS A 95 -11.21 -2.77 -0.18
N TYR A 96 -11.71 -3.47 -1.19
CA TYR A 96 -11.24 -3.25 -2.56
C TYR A 96 -12.33 -2.64 -3.44
N GLU A 97 -11.91 -1.96 -4.50
CA GLU A 97 -12.81 -1.35 -5.48
C GLU A 97 -12.18 -1.45 -6.87
N ARG A 98 -12.93 -2.03 -7.83
CA ARG A 98 -12.56 -2.02 -9.24
C ARG A 98 -13.23 -0.83 -9.91
N ARG A 99 -12.44 0.02 -10.57
CA ARG A 99 -12.96 1.24 -11.20
C ARG A 99 -13.16 1.06 -12.69
N GLY A 100 -14.40 1.30 -13.13
CA GLY A 100 -14.77 1.34 -14.54
C GLY A 100 -14.73 -0.01 -15.26
N LEU A 101 -15.01 0.02 -16.56
CA LEU A 101 -15.05 -1.18 -17.41
C LEU A 101 -13.67 -1.83 -17.55
N LEU A 102 -12.62 -1.03 -17.69
CA LEU A 102 -11.26 -1.53 -17.83
C LEU A 102 -10.77 -2.23 -16.56
N GLY A 103 -11.07 -1.68 -15.37
CA GLY A 103 -10.76 -2.32 -14.10
C GLY A 103 -11.42 -3.69 -13.94
N ASN A 104 -12.64 -3.84 -14.44
CA ASN A 104 -13.34 -5.14 -14.42
C ASN A 104 -12.80 -6.13 -15.44
N ILE A 105 -12.46 -5.68 -16.68
CA ILE A 105 -11.94 -6.55 -17.74
C ILE A 105 -10.52 -7.04 -17.42
N PHE A 106 -9.65 -6.15 -16.99
CA PHE A 106 -8.25 -6.44 -16.69
C PHE A 106 -7.98 -6.80 -15.24
N ASN A 107 -9.03 -6.88 -14.40
CA ASN A 107 -8.96 -7.26 -12.99
C ASN A 107 -7.98 -6.39 -12.17
N PHE A 108 -8.01 -5.08 -12.35
CA PHE A 108 -7.24 -4.16 -11.53
C PHE A 108 -8.13 -3.17 -10.77
N GLY A 109 -7.63 -2.61 -9.68
CA GLY A 109 -8.38 -1.68 -8.84
C GLY A 109 -7.59 -1.19 -7.65
N HIS A 110 -8.27 -0.56 -6.72
CA HIS A 110 -7.68 -0.02 -5.51
C HIS A 110 -8.02 -0.88 -4.30
N VAL A 111 -7.05 -1.00 -3.37
CA VAL A 111 -7.26 -1.62 -2.06
C VAL A 111 -7.12 -0.54 -0.99
N TYR A 112 -8.18 -0.35 -0.21
CA TYR A 112 -8.24 0.60 0.88
C TYR A 112 -8.02 -0.14 2.19
N ILE A 113 -7.07 0.33 3.00
CA ILE A 113 -6.72 -0.24 4.28
C ILE A 113 -6.92 0.84 5.34
N THR A 114 -7.81 0.60 6.29
CA THR A 114 -8.09 1.54 7.38
C THR A 114 -7.27 1.14 8.60
N VAL A 115 -6.39 2.05 9.04
CA VAL A 115 -5.52 1.85 10.20
C VAL A 115 -5.73 3.00 11.18
N GLY A 116 -6.36 2.74 12.33
CA GLY A 116 -6.72 3.80 13.25
C GLY A 116 -7.63 4.84 12.61
N GLY A 117 -7.20 6.10 12.56
CA GLY A 117 -7.90 7.20 11.88
C GLY A 117 -7.45 7.46 10.44
N ASN A 118 -6.43 6.75 9.95
CA ASN A 118 -5.81 6.95 8.64
C ASN A 118 -6.24 5.87 7.65
N LYS A 119 -6.20 6.21 6.35
CA LYS A 119 -6.42 5.26 5.26
C LYS A 119 -5.15 5.17 4.43
N LEU A 120 -4.67 3.95 4.22
CA LEU A 120 -3.70 3.63 3.19
C LEU A 120 -4.45 3.18 1.94
N ILE A 121 -3.99 3.59 0.78
CA ILE A 121 -4.62 3.27 -0.50
C ILE A 121 -3.55 2.67 -1.40
N PHE A 122 -3.73 1.42 -1.79
CA PHE A 122 -2.93 0.79 -2.82
C PHE A 122 -3.64 1.01 -4.14
N GLU A 123 -3.06 1.83 -4.99
CA GLU A 123 -3.64 2.21 -6.27
C GLU A 123 -3.24 1.21 -7.37
N ASP A 124 -4.14 1.00 -8.33
CA ASP A 124 -3.92 0.21 -9.55
C ASP A 124 -3.32 -1.20 -9.34
N VAL A 125 -3.75 -1.85 -8.26
CA VAL A 125 -3.31 -3.21 -7.89
C VAL A 125 -3.95 -4.24 -8.82
N LEU A 126 -3.14 -5.16 -9.33
CA LEU A 126 -3.63 -6.32 -10.06
C LEU A 126 -4.26 -7.32 -9.08
N ASP A 127 -5.45 -7.81 -9.43
CA ASP A 127 -6.27 -8.71 -8.59
C ASP A 127 -6.47 -8.19 -7.15
N PRO A 128 -7.17 -7.06 -6.98
CA PRO A 128 -7.33 -6.41 -5.68
C PRO A 128 -8.08 -7.28 -4.66
N ALA A 129 -8.89 -8.24 -5.12
CA ALA A 129 -9.59 -9.17 -4.24
C ALA A 129 -8.63 -10.16 -3.57
N SER A 130 -7.66 -10.69 -4.34
CA SER A 130 -6.63 -11.57 -3.82
C SER A 130 -5.71 -10.86 -2.83
N VAL A 131 -5.31 -9.62 -3.16
CA VAL A 131 -4.48 -8.80 -2.28
C VAL A 131 -5.21 -8.48 -0.97
N GLN A 132 -6.49 -8.10 -1.03
CA GLN A 132 -7.30 -7.91 0.18
C GLN A 132 -7.33 -9.18 1.04
N SER A 133 -7.63 -10.33 0.42
CA SER A 133 -7.71 -11.61 1.13
C SER A 133 -6.37 -12.01 1.78
N ASP A 134 -5.24 -11.74 1.13
CA ASP A 134 -3.91 -12.00 1.69
C ASP A 134 -3.61 -11.11 2.90
N ILE A 135 -3.95 -9.82 2.82
CA ILE A 135 -3.81 -8.88 3.93
C ILE A 135 -4.66 -9.33 5.11
N ASP A 136 -5.94 -9.66 4.90
CA ASP A 136 -6.84 -10.09 5.96
C ASP A 136 -6.36 -11.38 6.62
N ARG A 137 -5.91 -12.36 5.83
CA ARG A 137 -5.35 -13.61 6.35
C ARG A 137 -4.11 -13.38 7.22
N ARG A 138 -3.19 -12.52 6.79
CA ARG A 138 -1.98 -12.17 7.55
C ARG A 138 -2.31 -11.41 8.83
N ARG A 139 -3.26 -10.46 8.76
CA ARG A 139 -3.77 -9.75 9.93
C ARG A 139 -4.35 -10.72 10.96
N ASP A 140 -5.23 -11.61 10.54
CA ASP A 140 -5.89 -12.56 11.44
C ASP A 140 -4.88 -13.51 12.08
N ALA A 141 -3.92 -14.01 11.32
CA ALA A 141 -2.83 -14.84 11.86
C ALA A 141 -1.99 -14.09 12.92
N ARG A 142 -1.76 -12.79 12.68
CA ARG A 142 -1.02 -11.95 13.62
C ARG A 142 -1.80 -11.70 14.91
N VAL A 143 -3.09 -11.38 14.79
CA VAL A 143 -4.00 -11.18 15.94
C VAL A 143 -4.11 -12.45 16.77
N VAL A 144 -4.28 -13.62 16.15
CA VAL A 144 -4.31 -14.90 16.84
C VAL A 144 -3.01 -15.16 17.59
N LYS A 145 -1.85 -14.95 16.96
CA LYS A 145 -0.55 -15.12 17.61
C LYS A 145 -0.37 -14.19 18.82
N LYS A 146 -0.78 -12.93 18.67
CA LYS A 146 -0.73 -11.94 19.77
C LYS A 146 -1.63 -12.35 20.94
N ASN A 147 -2.85 -12.79 20.66
CA ASN A 147 -3.79 -13.24 21.69
C ASN A 147 -3.27 -14.50 22.42
N GLN A 148 -2.69 -15.45 21.68
CA GLN A 148 -2.07 -16.63 22.29
C GLN A 148 -0.90 -16.25 23.21
N ALA A 149 -0.03 -15.33 22.79
CA ALA A 149 1.05 -14.83 23.62
C ALA A 149 0.54 -14.10 24.87
N ALA A 150 -0.51 -13.28 24.73
CA ALA A 150 -1.14 -12.60 25.88
C ALA A 150 -1.73 -13.59 26.88
N VAL A 151 -2.45 -14.62 26.40
CA VAL A 151 -3.01 -15.68 27.26
C VAL A 151 -1.89 -16.49 27.96
N ALA A 152 -0.79 -16.78 27.27
CA ALA A 152 0.35 -17.47 27.87
C ALA A 152 0.98 -16.64 29.00
N ALA A 153 1.23 -15.34 28.74
CA ALA A 153 1.76 -14.43 29.75
C ALA A 153 0.82 -14.24 30.94
N GLU A 154 -0.50 -14.23 30.71
CA GLU A 154 -1.48 -14.16 31.80
C GLU A 154 -1.47 -15.43 32.67
N ARG A 155 -1.38 -16.61 32.05
CA ARG A 155 -1.26 -17.87 32.79
C ARG A 155 0.02 -17.93 33.67
N GLU A 156 1.13 -17.43 33.15
CA GLU A 156 2.39 -17.34 33.87
C GLU A 156 2.26 -16.39 35.07
N ARG A 157 1.68 -15.22 34.91
CA ARG A 157 1.39 -14.28 36.01
C ARG A 157 0.50 -14.91 37.08
N MET A 158 -0.58 -15.59 36.67
CA MET A 158 -1.49 -16.24 37.59
C MET A 158 -0.78 -17.35 38.39
N ALA A 159 0.09 -18.13 37.74
CA ALA A 159 0.87 -19.18 38.43
C ALA A 159 1.81 -18.57 39.47
N GLU A 160 2.48 -17.46 39.16
CA GLU A 160 3.35 -16.73 40.07
C GLU A 160 2.56 -16.15 41.27
N TRP A 161 1.40 -15.58 41.01
CA TRP A 161 0.51 -15.06 42.06
C TRP A 161 0.03 -16.16 42.99
N LEU A 162 -0.37 -17.34 42.48
CA LEU A 162 -0.80 -18.46 43.27
C LEU A 162 0.35 -19.00 44.10
N ALA A 163 1.55 -19.12 43.55
CA ALA A 163 2.73 -19.55 44.29
C ALA A 163 3.06 -18.59 45.44
N THR A 164 3.00 -17.30 45.21
CA THR A 164 3.21 -16.25 46.23
C THR A 164 2.14 -16.30 47.30
N TYR A 165 0.88 -16.48 46.92
CA TYR A 165 -0.23 -16.63 47.87
C TYR A 165 -0.09 -17.87 48.76
N HIS A 166 0.27 -19.00 48.18
CA HIS A 166 0.51 -20.23 48.97
C HIS A 166 1.64 -20.05 49.97
N LYS A 167 2.75 -19.44 49.57
CA LYS A 167 3.88 -19.14 50.44
C LYS A 167 3.48 -18.26 51.62
N SER A 168 2.78 -17.13 51.34
CA SER A 168 2.30 -16.23 52.38
C SER A 168 1.30 -16.91 53.32
N SER A 169 0.39 -17.74 52.78
CA SER A 169 -0.57 -18.50 53.58
C SER A 169 0.09 -19.48 54.52
N GLU A 170 1.14 -20.16 54.07
CA GLU A 170 1.92 -21.08 54.94
C GLU A 170 2.70 -20.31 56.01
N GLU A 171 3.26 -19.16 55.70
CA GLU A 171 3.94 -18.31 56.68
C GLU A 171 2.97 -17.83 57.77
N PHE A 172 1.78 -17.37 57.41
CA PHE A 172 0.75 -17.03 58.39
C PHE A 172 0.34 -18.18 59.29
N LYS A 173 0.15 -19.39 58.75
CA LYS A 173 -0.19 -20.56 59.55
C LYS A 173 0.93 -20.93 60.56
N ARG A 174 2.17 -20.84 60.14
CA ARG A 174 3.33 -21.08 61.04
C ARG A 174 3.42 -20.03 62.15
N GLU A 175 3.16 -18.79 61.83
CA GLU A 175 3.14 -17.73 62.83
C GLU A 175 2.01 -17.93 63.88
N GLU A 176 0.81 -18.32 63.43
CA GLU A 176 -0.30 -18.63 64.32
C GLU A 176 0.00 -19.85 65.24
N GLU A 177 0.57 -20.89 64.67
CA GLU A 177 1.00 -22.07 65.47
C GLU A 177 2.05 -21.70 66.50
N ASN A 178 3.05 -20.91 66.14
CA ASN A 178 4.07 -20.46 67.09
C ASN A 178 3.49 -19.60 68.22
N LYS A 179 2.57 -18.67 67.89
CA LYS A 179 1.86 -17.87 68.94
C LYS A 179 1.01 -18.72 69.87
N ARG A 180 0.34 -19.75 69.35
CA ARG A 180 -0.46 -20.70 70.11
C ARG A 180 0.41 -21.52 71.08
N ASN A 181 1.55 -22.01 70.59
CA ASN A 181 2.51 -22.80 71.41
C ASN A 181 3.16 -21.95 72.49
N GLN A 182 3.47 -20.70 72.25
CA GLN A 182 3.99 -19.76 73.23
C GLN A 182 2.97 -19.47 74.35
N ASN A 183 1.71 -19.34 74.04
CA ASN A 183 0.66 -19.08 75.04
C ASN A 183 0.37 -20.32 75.89
N ASN A 184 0.50 -21.56 75.36
CA ASN A 184 0.24 -22.75 76.06
C ASN A 184 1.45 -23.18 76.92
N GLY A 185 2.67 -22.67 76.68
CA GLY A 185 3.88 -22.97 77.49
C GLY A 185 4.09 -21.98 78.64
N SER A 186 3.28 -20.98 78.79
CA SER A 186 3.35 -19.94 79.86
C SER A 186 2.24 -20.05 80.89
N ALA A 187 1.43 -21.13 80.85
CA ALA A 187 0.43 -21.48 81.87
C ALA A 187 0.90 -22.69 82.68
#